data_668cfd91de8499a9a645e5ecf24b390c
#
_entry.id   668cfd91de8499a9a645e5ecf24b390c
#
_cell.length_a   1.000
_cell.length_b   1.000
_cell.length_c   1.000
_cell.angle_alpha   90.00
_cell.angle_beta   90.00
_cell.angle_gamma   90.00
#
_symmetry.space_group_name_H-M   'P 1'
#
loop_
_entity.id
_entity.type
_entity.pdbx_description
1 polymer ?
#
loop_
_entity_poly.entity_id
_entity_poly.type
_entity_poly.pdbx_seq_one_letter_code
_entity_poly.pdbx_strand_id
1 'polypeptide(L)'
;LAESDQELRQAPYRVLADWQEEHEGNLRIILPDTYGTQGFLAHAPDWLARWTGIRIDSGDPAEGAEAAIAWWQRHGEEPRNKLVIFSDGLDVEAIESLSQRFRGRVKASFGWGTMLTNDFVGLLPDDALAPFSLVCKAVSANGRPTVKLSDNPLKAMGPTDEIDRYKRVFGLGVQTLRALRV
;
A
#
# COMPACT_ATOMS: atom_id res chain seq x y z
N LEU A 1 -0.65 -22.14 -5.65
CA LEU A 1 0.00 -21.13 -6.50
C LEU A 1 -0.88 -20.86 -7.71
N ALA A 2 -1.01 -19.59 -8.12
CA ALA A 2 -1.79 -19.23 -9.29
C ALA A 2 -1.15 -19.81 -10.57
N GLU A 3 -1.93 -20.56 -11.36
CA GLU A 3 -1.45 -21.20 -12.60
C GLU A 3 -1.89 -20.43 -13.84
N SER A 4 -2.96 -19.61 -13.71
CA SER A 4 -3.49 -18.75 -14.76
C SER A 4 -3.45 -17.28 -14.37
N ASP A 5 -3.57 -16.38 -15.34
CA ASP A 5 -3.66 -14.94 -15.10
C ASP A 5 -4.95 -14.56 -14.36
N GLN A 6 -6.02 -15.35 -14.53
CA GLN A 6 -7.26 -15.14 -13.77
C GLN A 6 -7.07 -15.50 -12.29
N GLU A 7 -6.45 -16.64 -11.99
CA GLU A 7 -6.14 -17.01 -10.62
C GLU A 7 -5.17 -16.02 -9.97
N LEU A 8 -4.21 -15.51 -10.74
CA LEU A 8 -3.29 -14.51 -10.27
C LEU A 8 -4.01 -13.21 -9.84
N ARG A 9 -4.98 -12.73 -10.65
CA ARG A 9 -5.81 -11.58 -10.28
C ARG A 9 -6.62 -11.80 -9.00
N GLN A 10 -7.06 -13.02 -8.75
CA GLN A 10 -7.86 -13.36 -7.56
C GLN A 10 -7.01 -13.64 -6.31
N ALA A 11 -5.71 -13.90 -6.48
CA ALA A 11 -4.84 -14.30 -5.38
C ALA A 11 -4.82 -13.31 -4.19
N PRO A 12 -4.73 -11.96 -4.39
CA PRO A 12 -4.78 -11.02 -3.29
C PRO A 12 -6.08 -11.11 -2.47
N TYR A 13 -7.21 -11.29 -3.15
CA TYR A 13 -8.52 -11.34 -2.48
C TYR A 13 -8.75 -12.67 -1.76
N ARG A 14 -8.18 -13.77 -2.25
CA ARG A 14 -8.22 -15.05 -1.52
C ARG A 14 -7.46 -14.97 -0.20
N VAL A 15 -6.27 -14.36 -0.19
CA VAL A 15 -5.52 -14.12 1.05
C VAL A 15 -6.34 -13.30 2.05
N LEU A 16 -7.07 -12.29 1.58
CA LEU A 16 -7.91 -11.48 2.46
C LEU A 16 -9.18 -12.23 2.92
N ALA A 17 -9.72 -13.13 2.10
CA ALA A 17 -10.82 -13.99 2.52
C ALA A 17 -10.37 -14.94 3.64
N ASP A 18 -9.23 -15.61 3.47
CA ASP A 18 -8.62 -16.46 4.51
C ASP A 18 -8.34 -15.66 5.78
N TRP A 19 -7.81 -14.44 5.64
CA TRP A 19 -7.60 -13.53 6.77
C TRP A 19 -8.90 -13.17 7.50
N GLN A 20 -9.99 -12.98 6.75
CA GLN A 20 -11.30 -12.65 7.31
C GLN A 20 -11.90 -13.80 8.11
N GLU A 21 -11.61 -15.05 7.74
CA GLU A 21 -12.05 -16.24 8.49
C GLU A 21 -11.34 -16.36 9.85
N GLU A 22 -10.05 -15.99 9.89
CA GLU A 22 -9.24 -16.12 11.10
C GLU A 22 -9.32 -14.89 12.03
N HIS A 23 -9.65 -13.70 11.49
CA HIS A 23 -9.56 -12.46 12.25
C HIS A 23 -10.81 -11.60 12.12
N GLU A 24 -11.13 -10.90 13.21
CA GLU A 24 -12.28 -10.00 13.32
C GLU A 24 -11.85 -8.56 13.65
N GLY A 25 -12.80 -7.63 13.49
CA GLY A 25 -12.70 -6.26 13.98
C GLY A 25 -11.51 -5.48 13.43
N ASN A 26 -10.72 -4.93 14.34
CA ASN A 26 -9.64 -3.98 13.99
C ASN A 26 -8.47 -4.58 13.22
N LEU A 27 -8.36 -5.91 13.15
CA LEU A 27 -7.33 -6.58 12.34
C LEU A 27 -7.67 -6.64 10.85
N ARG A 28 -8.88 -6.25 10.45
CA ARG A 28 -9.33 -6.21 9.05
C ARG A 28 -8.90 -4.91 8.38
N ILE A 29 -7.60 -4.79 8.12
CA ILE A 29 -6.97 -3.65 7.44
C ILE A 29 -6.41 -4.12 6.09
N ILE A 30 -6.81 -3.44 5.02
CA ILE A 30 -6.36 -3.72 3.65
C ILE A 30 -4.99 -3.09 3.44
N LEU A 31 -4.06 -3.81 2.79
CA LEU A 31 -2.83 -3.25 2.22
C LEU A 31 -2.88 -3.47 0.69
N PRO A 32 -3.26 -2.45 -0.10
CA PRO A 32 -3.60 -2.64 -1.51
C PRO A 32 -2.42 -2.53 -2.47
N ASP A 33 -1.28 -1.98 -2.05
CA ASP A 33 -0.22 -1.52 -2.95
C ASP A 33 0.65 -2.64 -3.54
N THR A 34 0.51 -3.90 -3.09
CA THR A 34 1.37 -5.01 -3.53
C THR A 34 1.40 -5.17 -5.04
N TYR A 35 0.28 -4.92 -5.71
CA TYR A 35 0.16 -4.95 -7.17
C TYR A 35 -0.48 -3.67 -7.72
N GLY A 36 -0.39 -2.56 -6.97
CA GLY A 36 -0.94 -1.26 -7.31
C GLY A 36 -2.32 -1.00 -6.72
N THR A 37 -2.42 0.09 -5.95
CA THR A 37 -3.63 0.50 -5.23
C THR A 37 -4.84 0.69 -6.14
N GLN A 38 -4.67 1.38 -7.25
CA GLN A 38 -5.78 1.65 -8.19
C GLN A 38 -6.36 0.37 -8.79
N GLY A 39 -5.49 -0.53 -9.27
CA GLY A 39 -5.90 -1.82 -9.83
C GLY A 39 -6.57 -2.71 -8.78
N PHE A 40 -6.04 -2.72 -7.56
CA PHE A 40 -6.62 -3.45 -6.46
C PHE A 40 -8.05 -2.97 -6.14
N LEU A 41 -8.25 -1.67 -5.91
CA LEU A 41 -9.57 -1.11 -5.58
C LEU A 41 -10.59 -1.26 -6.71
N ALA A 42 -10.14 -1.23 -7.97
CA ALA A 42 -11.02 -1.39 -9.14
C ALA A 42 -11.64 -2.80 -9.24
N HIS A 43 -10.98 -3.82 -8.70
CA HIS A 43 -11.41 -5.21 -8.79
C HIS A 43 -11.74 -5.84 -7.43
N ALA A 44 -11.68 -5.04 -6.37
CA ALA A 44 -11.95 -5.51 -5.02
C ALA A 44 -13.42 -5.96 -4.86
N PRO A 45 -13.68 -7.12 -4.28
CA PRO A 45 -15.04 -7.58 -4.03
C PRO A 45 -15.75 -6.71 -2.99
N ASP A 46 -17.07 -6.54 -3.14
CA ASP A 46 -17.90 -5.65 -2.32
C ASP A 46 -17.78 -5.90 -0.80
N TRP A 47 -17.59 -7.18 -0.41
CA TRP A 47 -17.46 -7.51 1.01
C TRP A 47 -16.25 -6.85 1.67
N LEU A 48 -15.21 -6.55 0.90
CA LEU A 48 -13.99 -5.96 1.40
C LEU A 48 -14.18 -4.50 1.84
N ALA A 49 -15.15 -3.79 1.23
CA ALA A 49 -15.47 -2.43 1.63
C ALA A 49 -15.98 -2.33 3.08
N ARG A 50 -16.52 -3.42 3.63
CA ARG A 50 -16.97 -3.49 5.02
C ARG A 50 -15.83 -3.63 6.05
N TRP A 51 -14.59 -3.85 5.59
CA TRP A 51 -13.44 -3.93 6.48
C TRP A 51 -13.19 -2.60 7.19
N THR A 52 -12.46 -2.67 8.31
CA THR A 52 -12.23 -1.56 9.23
C THR A 52 -11.47 -0.41 8.57
N GLY A 53 -10.52 -0.72 7.69
CA GLY A 53 -9.71 0.33 7.07
C GLY A 53 -8.72 -0.13 6.03
N ILE A 54 -7.84 0.80 5.67
CA ILE A 54 -6.80 0.64 4.65
C ILE A 54 -5.49 1.24 5.14
N ARG A 55 -4.37 0.64 4.77
CA ARG A 55 -3.03 1.19 4.99
C ARG A 55 -2.46 1.69 3.66
N ILE A 56 -1.98 2.92 3.67
CA ILE A 56 -1.29 3.56 2.54
C ILE A 56 0.22 3.47 2.83
N ASP A 57 0.95 2.68 2.04
CA ASP A 57 2.36 2.33 2.27
C ASP A 57 3.25 2.64 1.06
N SER A 58 2.73 3.32 0.04
CA SER A 58 3.48 3.78 -1.12
C SER A 58 2.68 4.78 -1.95
N GLY A 59 3.38 5.53 -2.82
CA GLY A 59 2.78 6.57 -3.66
C GLY A 59 2.46 7.85 -2.88
N ASP A 60 1.62 8.71 -3.46
CA ASP A 60 1.14 9.91 -2.75
C ASP A 60 0.10 9.52 -1.69
N PRO A 61 0.37 9.79 -0.40
CA PRO A 61 -0.52 9.37 0.68
C PRO A 61 -1.89 10.04 0.62
N ALA A 62 -1.97 11.27 0.14
CA ALA A 62 -3.23 11.98 0.03
C ALA A 62 -4.08 11.46 -1.14
N GLU A 63 -3.47 11.18 -2.28
CA GLU A 63 -4.16 10.55 -3.41
C GLU A 63 -4.66 9.15 -3.06
N GLY A 64 -3.86 8.36 -2.36
CA GLY A 64 -4.25 7.03 -1.87
C GLY A 64 -5.47 7.08 -0.94
N ALA A 65 -5.49 8.03 0.00
CA ALA A 65 -6.62 8.22 0.90
C ALA A 65 -7.89 8.72 0.18
N GLU A 66 -7.76 9.63 -0.78
CA GLU A 66 -8.88 10.08 -1.60
C GLU A 66 -9.47 8.93 -2.45
N ALA A 67 -8.62 8.08 -3.02
CA ALA A 67 -9.05 6.90 -3.75
C ALA A 67 -9.84 5.92 -2.85
N ALA A 68 -9.35 5.70 -1.62
CA ALA A 68 -10.03 4.86 -0.63
C ALA A 68 -11.39 5.45 -0.21
N ILE A 69 -11.46 6.76 0.06
CA ILE A 69 -12.70 7.46 0.39
C ILE A 69 -13.73 7.30 -0.73
N ALA A 70 -13.32 7.58 -1.97
CA ALA A 70 -14.21 7.45 -3.12
C ALA A 70 -14.65 5.99 -3.34
N TRP A 71 -13.78 5.03 -3.07
CA TRP A 71 -14.10 3.61 -3.17
C TRP A 71 -15.15 3.21 -2.12
N TRP A 72 -14.98 3.55 -0.84
CA TRP A 72 -15.96 3.30 0.21
C TRP A 72 -17.33 3.92 -0.10
N GLN A 73 -17.34 5.19 -0.55
CA GLN A 73 -18.60 5.86 -0.91
C GLN A 73 -19.35 5.14 -2.04
N ARG A 74 -18.63 4.64 -3.06
CA ARG A 74 -19.27 3.85 -4.13
C ARG A 74 -19.88 2.54 -3.66
N HIS A 75 -19.39 1.99 -2.55
CA HIS A 75 -19.90 0.77 -1.93
C HIS A 75 -20.89 1.03 -0.78
N GLY A 76 -21.35 2.29 -0.62
CA GLY A 76 -22.35 2.65 0.40
C GLY A 76 -21.81 2.71 1.83
N GLU A 77 -20.48 2.71 1.99
CA GLU A 77 -19.84 2.83 3.31
C GLU A 77 -19.61 4.30 3.67
N GLU A 78 -19.68 4.61 4.97
CA GLU A 78 -19.40 5.96 5.49
C GLU A 78 -17.90 6.10 5.83
N PRO A 79 -17.11 6.90 5.09
CA PRO A 79 -15.67 7.01 5.28
C PRO A 79 -15.25 7.50 6.68
N ARG A 80 -16.09 8.29 7.36
CA ARG A 80 -15.81 8.77 8.73
C ARG A 80 -15.68 7.64 9.75
N ASN A 81 -16.28 6.48 9.45
CA ASN A 81 -16.19 5.29 10.27
C ASN A 81 -14.97 4.42 9.94
N LYS A 82 -14.29 4.70 8.83
CA LYS A 82 -13.15 3.92 8.31
C LYS A 82 -11.82 4.47 8.81
N LEU A 83 -10.85 3.57 8.96
CA LEU A 83 -9.48 3.88 9.35
C LEU A 83 -8.59 3.98 8.12
N VAL A 84 -7.84 5.07 8.01
CA VAL A 84 -6.72 5.19 7.08
C VAL A 84 -5.43 5.25 7.88
N ILE A 85 -4.51 4.31 7.62
CA ILE A 85 -3.18 4.27 8.21
C ILE A 85 -2.19 4.76 7.15
N PHE A 86 -1.57 5.90 7.38
CA PHE A 86 -0.47 6.41 6.57
C PHE A 86 0.85 5.86 7.11
N SER A 87 1.71 5.27 6.26
CA SER A 87 2.89 4.57 6.77
C SER A 87 4.12 4.56 5.85
N ASP A 88 4.21 5.44 4.88
CA ASP A 88 5.40 5.57 4.01
C ASP A 88 6.02 6.96 4.15
N GLY A 89 7.31 7.02 4.48
CA GLY A 89 8.14 8.22 4.44
C GLY A 89 7.67 9.39 5.31
N LEU A 90 7.02 9.13 6.45
CA LEU A 90 6.45 10.18 7.29
C LEU A 90 7.50 10.90 8.11
N ASP A 91 7.36 12.21 8.16
CA ASP A 91 7.93 13.14 9.12
C ASP A 91 6.83 13.91 9.86
N VAL A 92 7.20 14.85 10.72
CA VAL A 92 6.24 15.65 11.52
C VAL A 92 5.34 16.49 10.63
N GLU A 93 5.90 17.14 9.63
CA GLU A 93 5.21 18.02 8.70
C GLU A 93 4.18 17.25 7.87
N ALA A 94 4.54 16.09 7.36
CA ALA A 94 3.63 15.20 6.62
C ALA A 94 2.48 14.71 7.51
N ILE A 95 2.77 14.29 8.75
CA ILE A 95 1.76 13.86 9.72
C ILE A 95 0.77 15.00 10.01
N GLU A 96 1.28 16.21 10.27
CA GLU A 96 0.45 17.37 10.56
C GLU A 96 -0.45 17.72 9.36
N SER A 97 0.12 17.80 8.16
CA SER A 97 -0.58 18.10 6.92
C SER A 97 -1.70 17.08 6.63
N LEU A 98 -1.38 15.78 6.69
CA LEU A 98 -2.36 14.71 6.48
C LEU A 98 -3.44 14.70 7.56
N SER A 99 -3.07 14.92 8.82
CA SER A 99 -4.02 15.02 9.92
C SER A 99 -5.01 16.16 9.71
N GLN A 100 -4.54 17.33 9.29
CA GLN A 100 -5.40 18.48 9.00
C GLN A 100 -6.32 18.22 7.80
N ARG A 101 -5.76 17.67 6.70
CA ARG A 101 -6.49 17.42 5.46
C ARG A 101 -7.63 16.41 5.63
N PHE A 102 -7.43 15.36 6.43
CA PHE A 102 -8.41 14.29 6.59
C PHE A 102 -9.23 14.35 7.88
N ARG A 103 -9.05 15.39 8.67
CA ARG A 103 -9.81 15.61 9.90
C ARG A 103 -11.33 15.57 9.65
N GLY A 104 -12.05 14.71 10.35
CA GLY A 104 -13.50 14.54 10.22
C GLY A 104 -13.96 13.88 8.93
N ARG A 105 -13.04 13.44 8.06
CA ARG A 105 -13.35 12.72 6.83
C ARG A 105 -13.12 11.22 6.97
N VAL A 106 -12.09 10.84 7.70
CA VAL A 106 -11.75 9.46 8.07
C VAL A 106 -11.19 9.45 9.50
N LYS A 107 -10.99 8.27 10.07
CA LYS A 107 -10.15 8.06 11.25
C LYS A 107 -8.70 7.90 10.75
N ALA A 108 -7.86 8.90 10.97
CA ALA A 108 -6.46 8.85 10.56
C ALA A 108 -5.58 8.23 11.65
N SER A 109 -4.62 7.40 11.23
CA SER A 109 -3.53 6.88 12.06
C SER A 109 -2.23 6.92 11.29
N PHE A 110 -1.09 6.93 11.98
CA PHE A 110 0.22 7.14 11.37
C PHE A 110 1.22 6.08 11.85
N GLY A 111 1.82 5.37 10.89
CA GLY A 111 2.95 4.47 11.11
C GLY A 111 4.25 5.23 10.85
N TRP A 112 4.80 5.86 11.87
CA TRP A 112 6.04 6.61 11.77
C TRP A 112 7.22 5.69 12.12
N GLY A 113 8.03 5.36 11.13
CA GLY A 113 9.09 4.36 11.22
C GLY A 113 10.49 4.98 11.25
N THR A 114 11.22 4.82 10.15
CA THR A 114 12.65 5.14 10.02
C THR A 114 13.01 6.54 10.54
N MET A 115 12.23 7.56 10.17
CA MET A 115 12.51 8.96 10.53
C MET A 115 12.22 9.30 11.99
N LEU A 116 11.51 8.45 12.73
CA LEU A 116 11.19 8.71 14.14
C LEU A 116 12.41 8.57 15.06
N THR A 117 13.20 7.53 14.85
CA THR A 117 14.30 7.17 15.76
C THR A 117 15.67 7.13 15.08
N ASN A 118 15.73 7.44 13.80
CA ASN A 118 16.91 7.30 12.96
C ASN A 118 17.11 8.52 12.03
N ASP A 119 16.48 9.64 12.35
CA ASP A 119 16.65 10.89 11.62
C ASP A 119 17.62 11.81 12.36
N PHE A 120 18.89 11.73 11.96
CA PHE A 120 20.00 12.54 12.50
C PHE A 120 20.56 13.49 11.44
N VAL A 121 19.77 13.82 10.42
CA VAL A 121 20.16 14.70 9.32
C VAL A 121 20.64 16.04 9.85
N GLY A 122 21.82 16.48 9.39
CA GLY A 122 22.41 17.76 9.77
C GLY A 122 23.15 17.80 11.11
N LEU A 123 23.19 16.71 11.87
CA LEU A 123 23.96 16.66 13.14
C LEU A 123 25.46 16.47 12.92
N LEU A 124 25.86 15.80 11.83
CA LEU A 124 27.27 15.64 11.44
C LEU A 124 27.46 16.05 9.99
N PRO A 125 28.67 16.55 9.63
CA PRO A 125 29.06 16.68 8.23
C PRO A 125 29.02 15.31 7.53
N ASP A 126 28.82 15.29 6.21
CA ASP A 126 28.98 14.11 5.35
C ASP A 126 27.88 13.04 5.43
N ASP A 127 26.68 13.36 5.95
CA ASP A 127 25.56 12.40 6.08
C ASP A 127 25.95 11.10 6.81
N ALA A 128 26.95 11.14 7.68
CA ALA A 128 27.47 9.97 8.40
C ALA A 128 26.41 9.29 9.29
N LEU A 129 25.33 10.01 9.62
CA LEU A 129 24.18 9.51 10.39
C LEU A 129 22.90 9.53 9.55
N ALA A 130 23.00 9.31 8.23
CA ALA A 130 21.82 9.21 7.40
C ALA A 130 20.90 8.07 7.86
N PRO A 131 19.58 8.25 7.85
CA PRO A 131 18.64 7.20 8.20
C PRO A 131 18.82 5.96 7.33
N PHE A 132 18.69 4.78 7.93
CA PHE A 132 18.67 3.54 7.17
C PHE A 132 17.42 2.72 7.50
N SER A 133 16.97 1.94 6.52
CA SER A 133 15.90 0.97 6.75
C SER A 133 16.32 -0.42 6.27
N LEU A 134 15.85 -1.44 6.98
CA LEU A 134 16.05 -2.83 6.62
C LEU A 134 14.71 -3.45 6.21
N VAL A 135 14.66 -4.02 5.00
CA VAL A 135 13.46 -4.66 4.46
C VAL A 135 13.78 -6.10 4.08
N CYS A 136 12.97 -7.04 4.58
CA CYS A 136 13.02 -8.44 4.17
C CYS A 136 11.85 -8.74 3.24
N LYS A 137 12.13 -9.36 2.08
CA LYS A 137 11.11 -9.78 1.11
C LYS A 137 11.36 -11.21 0.68
N ALA A 138 10.28 -12.00 0.54
CA ALA A 138 10.37 -13.32 -0.03
C ALA A 138 10.83 -13.23 -1.50
N VAL A 139 11.80 -14.03 -1.90
CA VAL A 139 12.30 -14.12 -3.28
C VAL A 139 11.81 -15.37 -3.99
N SER A 140 11.35 -16.37 -3.23
CA SER A 140 10.74 -17.59 -3.76
C SER A 140 9.76 -18.18 -2.77
N ALA A 141 8.77 -18.90 -3.29
CA ALA A 141 7.81 -19.69 -2.53
C ALA A 141 7.56 -21.02 -3.27
N ASN A 142 7.73 -22.16 -2.57
CA ASN A 142 7.58 -23.51 -3.14
C ASN A 142 8.39 -23.70 -4.43
N GLY A 143 9.64 -23.22 -4.45
CA GLY A 143 10.54 -23.33 -5.60
C GLY A 143 10.22 -22.43 -6.79
N ARG A 144 9.23 -21.55 -6.70
CA ARG A 144 8.88 -20.58 -7.74
C ARG A 144 9.28 -19.15 -7.31
N PRO A 145 9.75 -18.30 -8.22
CA PRO A 145 10.05 -16.91 -7.91
C PRO A 145 8.79 -16.15 -7.48
N THR A 146 8.97 -15.21 -6.58
CA THR A 146 7.90 -14.28 -6.17
C THR A 146 8.04 -12.94 -6.87
N VAL A 147 6.93 -12.22 -7.02
CA VAL A 147 6.90 -10.86 -7.53
C VAL A 147 6.20 -9.96 -6.51
N LYS A 148 6.81 -8.84 -6.20
CA LYS A 148 6.14 -7.71 -5.55
C LYS A 148 6.22 -6.50 -6.48
N LEU A 149 5.08 -5.90 -6.75
CA LEU A 149 5.00 -4.57 -7.34
C LEU A 149 4.74 -3.54 -6.23
N SER A 150 4.51 -2.30 -6.58
CA SER A 150 4.15 -1.22 -5.66
C SER A 150 3.66 -0.04 -6.49
N ASP A 151 2.95 0.90 -5.88
CA ASP A 151 2.67 2.18 -6.51
C ASP A 151 3.96 2.99 -6.79
N ASN A 152 5.05 2.66 -6.10
CA ASN A 152 6.40 3.12 -6.46
C ASN A 152 7.11 2.09 -7.35
N PRO A 153 7.34 2.36 -8.65
CA PRO A 153 7.97 1.42 -9.58
C PRO A 153 9.38 0.96 -9.17
N LEU A 154 10.10 1.77 -8.40
CA LEU A 154 11.44 1.46 -7.92
C LEU A 154 11.44 0.37 -6.84
N LYS A 155 10.29 0.10 -6.23
CA LYS A 155 10.12 -0.97 -5.24
C LYS A 155 9.80 -2.33 -5.87
N ALA A 156 9.66 -2.43 -7.22
CA ALA A 156 9.36 -3.69 -7.90
C ALA A 156 10.50 -4.72 -7.70
N MET A 157 10.12 -5.99 -7.48
CA MET A 157 11.05 -7.08 -7.22
C MET A 157 10.56 -8.38 -7.84
N GLY A 158 11.48 -9.16 -8.38
CA GLY A 158 11.24 -10.44 -9.04
C GLY A 158 11.98 -10.55 -10.38
N PRO A 159 11.89 -11.68 -11.10
CA PRO A 159 12.38 -11.81 -12.47
C PRO A 159 11.67 -10.82 -13.40
N THR A 160 12.40 -10.27 -14.37
CA THR A 160 11.89 -9.21 -15.26
C THR A 160 10.67 -9.66 -16.06
N ASP A 161 10.68 -10.87 -16.59
CA ASP A 161 9.59 -11.46 -17.36
C ASP A 161 8.32 -11.66 -16.51
N GLU A 162 8.48 -12.07 -15.27
CA GLU A 162 7.38 -12.20 -14.32
C GLU A 162 6.87 -10.81 -13.86
N ILE A 163 7.76 -9.85 -13.61
CA ILE A 163 7.36 -8.45 -13.34
C ILE A 163 6.49 -7.91 -14.48
N ASP A 164 6.90 -8.11 -15.73
CA ASP A 164 6.17 -7.66 -16.90
C ASP A 164 4.82 -8.38 -17.06
N ARG A 165 4.78 -9.68 -16.74
CA ARG A 165 3.54 -10.45 -16.69
C ARG A 165 2.58 -9.88 -15.63
N TYR A 166 3.05 -9.66 -14.40
CA TYR A 166 2.24 -9.11 -13.32
C TYR A 166 1.74 -7.69 -13.64
N LYS A 167 2.57 -6.84 -14.23
CA LYS A 167 2.14 -5.51 -14.69
C LYS A 167 0.98 -5.60 -15.68
N ARG A 168 1.04 -6.53 -16.65
CA ARG A 168 -0.07 -6.74 -17.59
C ARG A 168 -1.32 -7.25 -16.89
N VAL A 169 -1.17 -8.23 -16.01
CA VAL A 169 -2.29 -8.86 -15.29
C VAL A 169 -3.02 -7.86 -14.39
N PHE A 170 -2.29 -7.01 -13.69
CA PHE A 170 -2.87 -6.03 -12.77
C PHE A 170 -3.10 -4.63 -13.38
N GLY A 171 -2.89 -4.47 -14.69
CA GLY A 171 -3.17 -3.23 -15.39
C GLY A 171 -2.23 -2.08 -15.06
N LEU A 172 -1.03 -2.37 -14.54
CA LEU A 172 0.01 -1.37 -14.29
C LEU A 172 0.73 -1.05 -15.62
N GLY A 173 0.00 -0.45 -16.55
CA GLY A 173 0.54 0.06 -17.81
C GLY A 173 1.24 1.40 -17.62
N VAL A 174 2.15 1.70 -18.53
CA VAL A 174 3.09 2.82 -18.78
C VAL A 174 2.71 4.24 -18.27
N GLN A 175 1.59 4.46 -17.61
CA GLN A 175 1.14 5.80 -17.17
C GLN A 175 1.69 6.27 -15.82
N THR A 176 2.49 5.48 -15.11
CA THR A 176 3.00 5.86 -13.78
C THR A 176 4.41 6.45 -13.81
N LEU A 177 4.88 6.94 -14.96
CA LEU A 177 6.12 7.71 -15.07
C LEU A 177 5.87 9.23 -14.99
N ARG A 178 4.91 9.71 -14.22
CA ARG A 178 4.99 11.08 -13.74
C ARG A 178 5.93 11.10 -12.55
N ALA A 179 7.09 11.66 -12.80
CA ALA A 179 8.20 11.82 -11.89
C ALA A 179 7.71 12.26 -10.49
N LEU A 180 7.84 11.36 -9.52
CA LEU A 180 8.00 11.77 -8.14
C LEU A 180 9.36 12.49 -8.09
N ARG A 181 9.33 13.82 -8.04
CA ARG A 181 10.51 14.59 -7.66
C ARG A 181 10.77 14.31 -6.20
N VAL A 182 11.96 13.81 -5.95
CA VAL A 182 12.60 13.73 -4.64
C VAL A 182 12.71 15.12 -4.05
#